data_f8ac77e8e86270fb9acf5a476f30034e
#
_entry.id   f8ac77e8e86270fb9acf5a476f30034e
#
_cell.length_a   1.000
_cell.length_b   1.000
_cell.length_c   1.000
_cell.angle_alpha   90.00
_cell.angle_beta   90.00
_cell.angle_gamma   90.00
#
_symmetry.space_group_name_H-M   'P 1'
#
loop_
_entity.id
_entity.type
_entity.pdbx_description
1 polymer ?
#
loop_
_entity_poly.entity_id
_entity_poly.type
_entity_poly.pdbx_seq_one_letter_code
_entity_poly.pdbx_strand_id
1 'polypeptide(L)'
;MKSKCKKLFAEMKPEFMTKKDWQCLGVLLLVFTCLVFFRLGSFKAPQTTYTTKTGEADIVLDFGEYTDIASFSIFLGNLNTRHLSLSAFNEVTGEWEIINGDATVESVFDWNKIDVNYNLRYLGIVATDDTAVFNELVVQTPDGSVLEPVNADSYPALFDEQDTFPSAVTYMN
;
A
#
# COMPACT_ATOMS: atom_id res chain seq x y z
N MET A 1 26.28 -30.25 38.84
CA MET A 1 25.83 -29.94 37.49
C MET A 1 26.73 -28.93 36.73
N LYS A 2 27.41 -27.99 37.35
CA LYS A 2 28.25 -26.98 36.69
C LYS A 2 29.55 -27.50 36.05
N SER A 3 30.04 -28.71 36.41
CA SER A 3 31.29 -29.27 35.91
C SER A 3 31.17 -29.96 34.53
N LYS A 4 30.01 -30.53 34.22
CA LYS A 4 29.76 -31.20 32.91
C LYS A 4 29.59 -30.21 31.75
N CYS A 5 28.99 -29.03 31.98
CA CYS A 5 28.88 -28.01 30.96
C CYS A 5 30.24 -27.42 30.53
N LYS A 6 31.16 -27.19 31.49
CA LYS A 6 32.49 -26.68 31.17
C LYS A 6 33.32 -27.63 30.29
N LYS A 7 33.17 -28.96 30.45
CA LYS A 7 33.82 -29.93 29.57
C LYS A 7 33.31 -29.94 28.16
N LEU A 8 31.99 -29.79 27.97
CA LEU A 8 31.36 -29.76 26.62
C LEU A 8 31.83 -28.55 25.78
N PHE A 9 32.00 -27.39 26.41
CA PHE A 9 32.51 -26.19 25.74
C PHE A 9 34.03 -26.21 25.51
N ALA A 10 34.80 -26.99 26.30
CA ALA A 10 36.24 -27.08 26.12
C ALA A 10 36.64 -28.04 24.99
N GLU A 11 35.76 -28.96 24.58
CA GLU A 11 36.00 -29.88 23.45
C GLU A 11 35.58 -29.30 22.08
N MET A 12 34.85 -28.20 22.04
CA MET A 12 34.57 -27.48 20.80
C MET A 12 35.70 -26.52 20.49
N LYS A 13 36.84 -27.05 20.00
CA LYS A 13 37.82 -26.20 19.35
C LYS A 13 37.17 -25.64 18.08
N PRO A 14 37.21 -24.33 17.86
CA PRO A 14 36.73 -23.78 16.58
C PRO A 14 37.66 -24.32 15.47
N GLU A 15 37.17 -25.30 14.73
CA GLU A 15 37.84 -25.71 13.50
C GLU A 15 37.73 -24.53 12.53
N PHE A 16 38.87 -24.06 12.04
CA PHE A 16 38.85 -23.00 11.02
C PHE A 16 38.22 -23.55 9.76
N MET A 17 37.27 -22.79 9.20
CA MET A 17 36.59 -23.13 7.95
C MET A 17 37.59 -23.44 6.84
N THR A 18 37.42 -24.58 6.21
CA THR A 18 38.22 -24.97 5.04
C THR A 18 37.79 -24.16 3.81
N LYS A 19 38.61 -24.18 2.75
CA LYS A 19 38.19 -23.54 1.47
C LYS A 19 36.87 -24.09 0.91
N LYS A 20 36.57 -25.37 1.16
CA LYS A 20 35.32 -26.01 0.73
C LYS A 20 34.14 -25.47 1.54
N ASP A 21 34.32 -25.22 2.83
CA ASP A 21 33.27 -24.66 3.68
C ASP A 21 32.92 -23.23 3.26
N TRP A 22 33.91 -22.41 2.88
CA TRP A 22 33.71 -21.09 2.33
C TRP A 22 32.97 -21.12 0.98
N GLN A 23 33.28 -22.10 0.11
CA GLN A 23 32.57 -22.29 -1.15
C GLN A 23 31.12 -22.69 -0.88
N CYS A 24 30.90 -23.63 0.04
CA CYS A 24 29.56 -24.08 0.41
C CYS A 24 28.73 -22.92 1.01
N LEU A 25 29.34 -22.13 1.90
CA LEU A 25 28.70 -20.94 2.47
C LEU A 25 28.34 -19.91 1.39
N GLY A 26 29.23 -19.67 0.44
CA GLY A 26 28.97 -18.75 -0.68
C GLY A 26 27.80 -19.19 -1.55
N VAL A 27 27.71 -20.49 -1.86
CA VAL A 27 26.57 -21.05 -2.64
C VAL A 27 25.28 -20.95 -1.82
N LEU A 28 25.30 -21.31 -0.53
CA LEU A 28 24.14 -21.18 0.34
C LEU A 28 23.65 -19.74 0.44
N LEU A 29 24.56 -18.80 0.62
CA LEU A 29 24.24 -17.38 0.71
C LEU A 29 23.62 -16.86 -0.58
N LEU A 30 24.14 -17.29 -1.74
CA LEU A 30 23.58 -16.93 -3.04
C LEU A 30 22.19 -17.52 -3.22
N VAL A 31 21.98 -18.81 -2.89
CA VAL A 31 20.66 -19.46 -2.97
C VAL A 31 19.66 -18.79 -2.04
N PHE A 32 20.03 -18.53 -0.78
CA PHE A 32 19.17 -17.83 0.17
C PHE A 32 18.86 -16.41 -0.28
N THR A 33 19.84 -15.68 -0.81
CA THR A 33 19.63 -14.35 -1.36
C THR A 33 18.62 -14.40 -2.52
N CYS A 34 18.79 -15.32 -3.46
CA CYS A 34 17.83 -15.49 -4.55
C CYS A 34 16.42 -15.86 -4.05
N LEU A 35 16.31 -16.75 -3.06
CA LEU A 35 15.02 -17.15 -2.49
C LEU A 35 14.34 -15.99 -1.74
N VAL A 36 15.13 -15.27 -0.93
CA VAL A 36 14.62 -14.15 -0.13
C VAL A 36 14.21 -12.99 -1.04
N PHE A 37 14.99 -12.68 -2.08
CA PHE A 37 14.68 -11.59 -3.01
C PHE A 37 13.76 -12.00 -4.16
N PHE A 38 13.45 -13.28 -4.30
CA PHE A 38 12.48 -13.75 -5.28
C PHE A 38 11.07 -13.38 -4.82
N ARG A 39 10.40 -12.48 -5.55
CA ARG A 39 9.08 -11.94 -5.23
C ARG A 39 9.02 -11.07 -3.96
N LEU A 40 10.07 -10.43 -3.57
CA LEU A 40 10.06 -9.50 -2.41
C LEU A 40 9.33 -8.19 -2.70
N GLY A 41 8.76 -8.01 -3.90
CA GLY A 41 8.04 -6.82 -4.29
C GLY A 41 8.95 -5.65 -4.67
N SER A 42 8.37 -4.48 -4.68
CA SER A 42 9.11 -3.25 -4.93
C SER A 42 10.01 -2.90 -3.74
N PHE A 43 11.25 -2.50 -4.02
CA PHE A 43 12.13 -1.91 -2.99
C PHE A 43 11.78 -0.44 -2.70
N LYS A 44 10.85 0.13 -3.46
CA LYS A 44 10.34 1.47 -3.25
C LYS A 44 9.15 1.40 -2.31
N ALA A 45 9.30 1.97 -1.13
CA ALA A 45 8.17 2.25 -0.24
C ALA A 45 7.68 3.66 -0.52
N PRO A 46 6.37 3.95 -0.43
CA PRO A 46 5.86 5.31 -0.50
C PRO A 46 6.58 6.22 0.49
N GLN A 47 7.06 7.36 0.01
CA GLN A 47 7.81 8.33 0.82
C GLN A 47 6.94 9.52 1.24
N THR A 48 5.83 9.71 0.56
CA THR A 48 4.88 10.79 0.80
C THR A 48 3.70 10.33 1.64
N THR A 49 3.07 11.25 2.33
CA THR A 49 1.89 10.99 3.14
C THR A 49 0.89 12.13 3.03
N TYR A 50 -0.38 11.79 2.90
CA TYR A 50 -1.50 12.70 2.99
C TYR A 50 -2.35 12.34 4.21
N THR A 51 -2.60 13.30 5.11
CA THR A 51 -3.42 13.07 6.30
C THR A 51 -4.76 13.80 6.13
N THR A 52 -5.84 13.04 6.12
CA THR A 52 -7.20 13.59 6.00
C THR A 52 -7.67 14.21 7.31
N LYS A 53 -8.69 15.09 7.22
CA LYS A 53 -9.44 15.55 8.38
C LYS A 53 -10.70 14.71 8.55
N THR A 54 -11.04 14.43 9.80
CA THR A 54 -12.23 13.63 10.12
C THR A 54 -13.51 14.39 9.78
N GLY A 55 -14.41 13.75 9.06
CA GLY A 55 -15.75 14.27 8.76
C GLY A 55 -15.80 15.39 7.72
N GLU A 56 -14.68 15.78 7.12
CA GLU A 56 -14.63 16.75 6.03
C GLU A 56 -14.28 16.06 4.70
N ALA A 57 -14.84 16.55 3.59
CA ALA A 57 -14.47 16.13 2.25
C ALA A 57 -13.10 16.75 1.88
N ASP A 58 -12.05 16.13 2.35
CA ASP A 58 -10.69 16.64 2.24
C ASP A 58 -10.03 16.25 0.93
N ILE A 59 -10.46 15.16 0.33
CA ILE A 59 -10.01 14.71 -0.99
C ILE A 59 -11.20 14.77 -1.96
N VAL A 60 -11.07 15.62 -2.96
CA VAL A 60 -12.01 15.72 -4.07
C VAL A 60 -11.25 15.56 -5.37
N LEU A 61 -11.45 14.44 -6.06
CA LEU A 61 -10.83 14.13 -7.33
C LEU A 61 -11.73 14.58 -8.48
N ASP A 62 -11.18 15.36 -9.44
CA ASP A 62 -11.86 15.77 -10.68
C ASP A 62 -11.27 14.97 -11.85
N PHE A 63 -12.10 14.25 -12.58
CA PHE A 63 -11.69 13.50 -13.77
C PHE A 63 -11.90 14.27 -15.07
N GLY A 64 -12.32 15.54 -14.98
CA GLY A 64 -12.54 16.42 -16.14
C GLY A 64 -13.87 16.17 -16.84
N GLU A 65 -14.28 14.92 -17.00
CA GLU A 65 -15.53 14.48 -17.61
C GLU A 65 -16.13 13.31 -16.85
N TYR A 66 -17.39 12.99 -17.15
CA TYR A 66 -18.05 11.81 -16.58
C TYR A 66 -17.35 10.54 -17.10
N THR A 67 -16.78 9.79 -16.20
CA THR A 67 -15.99 8.59 -16.50
C THR A 67 -16.45 7.41 -15.64
N ASP A 68 -16.46 6.22 -16.22
CA ASP A 68 -16.77 4.99 -15.48
C ASP A 68 -15.57 4.62 -14.60
N ILE A 69 -15.74 4.69 -13.30
CA ILE A 69 -14.76 4.29 -12.31
C ILE A 69 -15.13 2.91 -11.77
N ALA A 70 -14.24 1.92 -11.93
CA ALA A 70 -14.47 0.59 -11.39
C ALA A 70 -14.09 0.52 -9.92
N SER A 71 -12.92 1.01 -9.59
CA SER A 71 -12.39 0.95 -8.22
C SER A 71 -11.33 2.01 -7.99
N PHE A 72 -11.03 2.25 -6.72
CA PHE A 72 -9.78 2.90 -6.36
C PHE A 72 -9.02 2.04 -5.34
N SER A 73 -7.72 2.16 -5.37
CA SER A 73 -6.82 1.49 -4.45
C SER A 73 -6.07 2.52 -3.63
N ILE A 74 -6.01 2.31 -2.34
CA ILE A 74 -5.30 3.18 -1.40
C ILE A 74 -4.19 2.40 -0.72
N PHE A 75 -2.98 2.97 -0.67
CA PHE A 75 -1.92 2.48 0.20
C PHE A 75 -2.06 3.15 1.59
N LEU A 76 -2.44 2.36 2.60
CA LEU A 76 -2.74 2.86 3.94
C LEU A 76 -1.48 2.99 4.79
N GLY A 77 -1.22 4.20 5.29
CA GLY A 77 -0.11 4.49 6.22
C GLY A 77 -0.46 4.40 7.70
N ASN A 78 -1.73 4.22 8.05
CA ASN A 78 -2.15 4.02 9.44
C ASN A 78 -1.87 2.60 9.92
N LEU A 79 -1.72 2.43 11.25
CA LEU A 79 -1.58 1.12 11.90
C LEU A 79 -2.91 0.47 12.28
N ASN A 80 -4.03 1.10 12.00
CA ASN A 80 -5.37 0.64 12.35
C ASN A 80 -6.31 0.76 11.16
N THR A 81 -7.35 -0.07 11.14
CA THR A 81 -8.49 0.04 10.23
C THR A 81 -9.02 1.47 10.17
N ARG A 82 -9.45 1.89 8.99
CA ARG A 82 -10.11 3.17 8.75
C ARG A 82 -11.40 2.97 7.98
N HIS A 83 -12.37 3.82 8.26
CA HIS A 83 -13.65 3.86 7.58
C HIS A 83 -13.74 5.12 6.72
N LEU A 84 -14.15 4.96 5.48
CA LEU A 84 -14.24 6.02 4.50
C LEU A 84 -15.67 6.08 3.95
N SER A 85 -16.15 7.28 3.74
CA SER A 85 -17.36 7.54 2.94
C SER A 85 -16.96 8.08 1.58
N LEU A 86 -17.55 7.49 0.55
CA LEU A 86 -17.35 7.87 -0.84
C LEU A 86 -18.61 8.53 -1.37
N SER A 87 -18.44 9.64 -2.07
CA SER A 87 -19.53 10.39 -2.66
C SER A 87 -19.20 10.86 -4.08
N ALA A 88 -20.21 10.91 -4.92
CA ALA A 88 -20.16 11.51 -6.25
C ALA A 88 -20.89 12.85 -6.25
N PHE A 89 -20.32 13.86 -6.88
CA PHE A 89 -21.02 15.14 -7.05
C PHE A 89 -21.91 15.09 -8.29
N ASN A 90 -23.19 15.37 -8.08
CA ASN A 90 -24.16 15.47 -9.15
C ASN A 90 -24.24 16.92 -9.63
N GLU A 91 -23.71 17.22 -10.81
CA GLU A 91 -23.70 18.58 -11.37
C GLU A 91 -25.10 19.13 -11.70
N VAL A 92 -26.10 18.25 -11.86
CA VAL A 92 -27.48 18.66 -12.17
C VAL A 92 -28.20 19.16 -10.92
N THR A 93 -28.06 18.45 -9.80
CA THR A 93 -28.68 18.82 -8.53
C THR A 93 -27.82 19.77 -7.70
N GLY A 94 -26.52 19.78 -7.93
CA GLY A 94 -25.54 20.51 -7.15
C GLY A 94 -25.26 19.89 -5.79
N GLU A 95 -25.57 18.60 -5.61
CA GLU A 95 -25.47 17.89 -4.34
C GLU A 95 -24.49 16.70 -4.43
N TRP A 96 -23.93 16.33 -3.28
CA TRP A 96 -23.14 15.12 -3.14
C TRP A 96 -24.02 13.91 -2.85
N GLU A 97 -23.90 12.88 -3.66
CA GLU A 97 -24.60 11.60 -3.49
C GLU A 97 -23.61 10.58 -2.91
N ILE A 98 -23.96 9.98 -1.76
CA ILE A 98 -23.14 8.92 -1.14
C ILE A 98 -23.26 7.65 -1.98
N ILE A 99 -22.16 7.18 -2.54
CA ILE A 99 -22.10 5.94 -3.31
C ILE A 99 -21.63 4.74 -2.45
N ASN A 100 -20.83 5.00 -1.42
CA ASN A 100 -20.47 4.02 -0.42
C ASN A 100 -20.23 4.74 0.91
N GLY A 101 -21.11 4.53 1.89
CA GLY A 101 -21.06 5.23 3.17
C GLY A 101 -20.10 4.64 4.20
N ASP A 102 -19.61 3.42 3.98
CA ASP A 102 -18.73 2.71 4.92
C ASP A 102 -17.77 1.77 4.18
N ALA A 103 -16.82 2.35 3.48
CA ALA A 103 -15.75 1.61 2.86
C ALA A 103 -14.64 1.37 3.89
N THR A 104 -14.40 0.12 4.23
CA THR A 104 -13.41 -0.26 5.23
C THR A 104 -12.05 -0.48 4.59
N VAL A 105 -11.01 0.10 5.20
CA VAL A 105 -9.60 -0.03 4.81
C VAL A 105 -8.84 -0.67 5.96
N GLU A 106 -8.45 -1.93 5.81
CA GLU A 106 -7.93 -2.77 6.90
C GLU A 106 -6.44 -3.06 6.79
N SER A 107 -5.96 -3.23 5.56
CA SER A 107 -4.58 -3.70 5.32
C SER A 107 -3.59 -2.57 5.49
N VAL A 108 -2.74 -2.70 6.49
CA VAL A 108 -1.72 -1.71 6.86
C VAL A 108 -0.47 -1.93 6.02
N PHE A 109 0.11 -0.86 5.52
CA PHE A 109 1.27 -0.89 4.62
C PHE A 109 1.06 -1.78 3.40
N ASP A 110 -0.17 -1.78 2.89
CA ASP A 110 -0.60 -2.53 1.73
C ASP A 110 -1.66 -1.78 0.95
N TRP A 111 -1.90 -2.25 -0.28
CA TRP A 111 -2.95 -1.74 -1.14
C TRP A 111 -4.31 -2.28 -0.73
N ASN A 112 -5.22 -1.37 -0.45
CA ASN A 112 -6.62 -1.67 -0.17
C ASN A 112 -7.46 -1.26 -1.36
N LYS A 113 -8.08 -2.23 -2.03
CA LYS A 113 -8.96 -1.98 -3.16
C LYS A 113 -10.39 -1.79 -2.69
N ILE A 114 -11.02 -0.70 -3.13
CA ILE A 114 -12.42 -0.37 -2.87
C ILE A 114 -13.15 -0.26 -4.21
N ASP A 115 -14.20 -1.06 -4.36
CA ASP A 115 -15.02 -1.03 -5.56
C ASP A 115 -15.94 0.19 -5.53
N VAL A 116 -15.98 0.92 -6.62
CA VAL A 116 -16.81 2.12 -6.84
C VAL A 116 -17.95 1.80 -7.79
N ASN A 117 -17.63 1.27 -8.97
CA ASN A 117 -18.58 0.88 -10.03
C ASN A 117 -19.63 1.98 -10.33
N TYR A 118 -19.17 3.20 -10.54
CA TYR A 118 -20.02 4.37 -10.72
C TYR A 118 -19.50 5.27 -11.84
N ASN A 119 -20.43 5.87 -12.61
CA ASN A 119 -20.10 6.90 -13.60
C ASN A 119 -20.13 8.27 -12.93
N LEU A 120 -18.99 8.90 -12.77
CA LEU A 120 -18.85 10.17 -12.06
C LEU A 120 -17.76 11.05 -12.68
N ARG A 121 -17.84 12.34 -12.41
CA ARG A 121 -16.78 13.30 -12.69
C ARG A 121 -16.01 13.67 -11.43
N TYR A 122 -16.70 13.87 -10.32
CA TYR A 122 -16.07 14.22 -9.06
C TYR A 122 -16.28 13.11 -8.03
N LEU A 123 -15.17 12.65 -7.45
CA LEU A 123 -15.17 11.68 -6.35
C LEU A 123 -14.71 12.37 -5.06
N GLY A 124 -15.60 12.40 -4.08
CA GLY A 124 -15.28 12.86 -2.72
C GLY A 124 -14.93 11.67 -1.81
N ILE A 125 -13.86 11.78 -1.07
CA ILE A 125 -13.40 10.77 -0.09
C ILE A 125 -13.33 11.45 1.28
N VAL A 126 -14.03 10.88 2.26
CA VAL A 126 -14.13 11.41 3.63
C VAL A 126 -13.75 10.31 4.62
N ALA A 127 -12.83 10.58 5.54
CA ALA A 127 -12.59 9.73 6.69
C ALA A 127 -13.69 9.95 7.74
N THR A 128 -14.38 8.88 8.17
CA THR A 128 -15.60 9.00 8.99
C THR A 128 -15.34 8.78 10.48
N ASP A 129 -14.36 7.97 10.86
CA ASP A 129 -14.11 7.58 12.25
C ASP A 129 -12.93 8.32 12.87
N ASP A 130 -11.85 8.50 12.13
CA ASP A 130 -10.65 9.20 12.59
C ASP A 130 -9.84 9.69 11.38
N THR A 131 -8.79 10.44 11.61
CA THR A 131 -7.87 10.85 10.55
C THR A 131 -7.26 9.63 9.86
N ALA A 132 -7.29 9.60 8.54
CA ALA A 132 -6.63 8.58 7.74
C ALA A 132 -5.33 9.13 7.14
N VAL A 133 -4.30 8.31 7.11
CA VAL A 133 -3.02 8.60 6.47
C VAL A 133 -2.90 7.74 5.23
N PHE A 134 -2.90 8.37 4.08
CA PHE A 134 -2.74 7.73 2.78
C PHE A 134 -1.36 8.04 2.22
N ASN A 135 -0.68 7.05 1.68
CA ASN A 135 0.62 7.24 1.04
C ASN A 135 0.47 7.38 -0.47
N GLU A 136 -0.37 6.56 -1.07
CA GLU A 136 -0.63 6.57 -2.51
C GLU A 136 -2.09 6.25 -2.78
N LEU A 137 -2.61 6.77 -3.89
CA LEU A 137 -3.96 6.51 -4.38
C LEU A 137 -3.93 6.24 -5.88
N VAL A 138 -4.62 5.19 -6.31
CA VAL A 138 -4.74 4.81 -7.72
C VAL A 138 -6.20 4.58 -8.06
N VAL A 139 -6.69 5.22 -9.11
CA VAL A 139 -8.03 5.04 -9.63
C VAL A 139 -7.99 4.16 -10.86
N GLN A 140 -8.92 3.22 -10.98
CA GLN A 140 -8.99 2.29 -12.11
C GLN A 140 -10.35 2.35 -12.79
N THR A 141 -10.29 2.35 -14.10
CA THR A 141 -11.44 2.19 -15.01
C THR A 141 -11.82 0.71 -15.15
N PRO A 142 -13.00 0.37 -15.71
CA PRO A 142 -13.46 -1.02 -15.87
C PRO A 142 -12.54 -1.92 -16.73
N ASP A 143 -11.74 -1.33 -17.63
CA ASP A 143 -10.76 -2.05 -18.43
C ASP A 143 -9.43 -2.29 -17.68
N GLY A 144 -9.32 -1.81 -16.44
CA GLY A 144 -8.13 -1.93 -15.59
C GLY A 144 -7.07 -0.88 -15.84
N SER A 145 -7.34 0.11 -16.70
CA SER A 145 -6.42 1.22 -16.91
C SER A 145 -6.37 2.12 -15.67
N VAL A 146 -5.19 2.68 -15.39
CA VAL A 146 -5.04 3.69 -14.35
C VAL A 146 -5.51 5.04 -14.90
N LEU A 147 -6.36 5.70 -14.13
CA LEU A 147 -6.88 7.03 -14.44
C LEU A 147 -6.34 8.04 -13.44
N GLU A 148 -5.63 9.04 -13.96
CA GLU A 148 -5.13 10.14 -13.16
C GLU A 148 -6.16 11.30 -13.16
N PRO A 149 -6.53 11.85 -11.98
CA PRO A 149 -7.41 13.01 -11.90
C PRO A 149 -6.75 14.25 -12.52
N VAL A 150 -7.56 15.14 -13.11
CA VAL A 150 -7.08 16.40 -13.71
C VAL A 150 -6.45 17.33 -12.66
N ASN A 151 -6.88 17.16 -11.42
CA ASN A 151 -6.38 17.92 -10.27
C ASN A 151 -5.38 17.15 -9.40
N ALA A 152 -4.69 16.14 -9.95
CA ALA A 152 -3.66 15.36 -9.26
C ALA A 152 -2.59 16.24 -8.60
N ASP A 153 -2.18 17.32 -9.28
CA ASP A 153 -1.23 18.32 -8.76
C ASP A 153 -1.68 18.97 -7.42
N SER A 154 -2.98 18.92 -7.09
CA SER A 154 -3.48 19.40 -5.80
C SER A 154 -3.21 18.41 -4.66
N TYR A 155 -2.88 17.17 -4.99
CA TYR A 155 -2.60 16.08 -4.06
C TYR A 155 -1.28 15.36 -4.40
N PRO A 156 -0.16 16.07 -4.46
CA PRO A 156 1.12 15.49 -4.90
C PRO A 156 1.52 14.29 -4.03
N ALA A 157 1.21 14.35 -2.73
CA ALA A 157 1.49 13.24 -1.82
C ALA A 157 0.76 11.93 -2.17
N LEU A 158 -0.29 11.98 -2.98
CA LEU A 158 -1.08 10.80 -3.37
C LEU A 158 -0.75 10.27 -4.76
N PHE A 159 -0.22 11.13 -5.65
CA PHE A 159 -0.07 10.83 -7.08
C PHE A 159 1.35 10.92 -7.62
N ASP A 160 2.29 11.64 -6.97
CA ASP A 160 3.64 11.86 -7.52
C ASP A 160 4.51 10.60 -7.56
N GLU A 161 4.24 9.59 -6.73
CA GLU A 161 5.05 8.39 -6.60
C GLU A 161 4.24 7.09 -6.68
N GLN A 162 3.43 6.92 -7.74
CA GLN A 162 2.67 5.68 -7.98
C GLN A 162 3.53 4.49 -8.44
N ASP A 163 4.81 4.54 -8.20
CA ASP A 163 5.82 3.56 -8.63
C ASP A 163 5.59 2.16 -8.05
N THR A 164 4.84 2.05 -6.96
CA THR A 164 4.61 0.77 -6.27
C THR A 164 3.39 0.03 -6.77
N PHE A 165 2.45 0.71 -7.46
CA PHE A 165 1.26 0.07 -8.03
C PHE A 165 1.48 -0.29 -9.52
N PRO A 166 1.10 -1.45 -10.00
CA PRO A 166 0.59 -2.65 -9.33
C PRO A 166 1.72 -3.61 -8.88
N SER A 167 2.98 -3.16 -8.92
CA SER A 167 4.16 -3.98 -8.66
C SER A 167 4.41 -4.22 -7.16
N ALA A 168 3.68 -3.53 -6.28
CA ALA A 168 3.71 -3.80 -4.86
C ALA A 168 3.22 -5.24 -4.62
N VAL A 169 4.15 -6.14 -4.44
CA VAL A 169 3.85 -7.44 -3.87
C VAL A 169 3.63 -7.20 -2.39
N THR A 170 2.45 -7.48 -1.95
CA THR A 170 2.09 -7.45 -0.54
C THR A 170 3.07 -8.27 0.26
N TYR A 171 3.69 -7.66 1.23
CA TYR A 171 4.69 -8.31 2.10
C TYR A 171 4.08 -9.34 3.05
N MET A 172 2.76 -9.59 2.96
CA MET A 172 2.02 -10.38 3.93
C MET A 172 1.11 -11.47 3.32
N ASN A 173 1.43 -11.98 2.14
CA ASN A 173 0.79 -13.19 1.60
C ASN A 173 1.71 -14.37 1.63
#